data_3775831472c9b3851070b9c65a38ed38
#
_entry.id   3775831472c9b3851070b9c65a38ed38
#
_cell.length_a   1.000
_cell.length_b   1.000
_cell.length_c   1.000
_cell.angle_alpha   90.00
_cell.angle_beta   90.00
_cell.angle_gamma   90.00
#
_symmetry.space_group_name_H-M   'P 1'
#
loop_
_entity.id
_entity.type
_entity.pdbx_description
1 polymer ?
#
loop_
_entity_poly.entity_id
_entity_poly.type
_entity_poly.pdbx_seq_one_letter_code
_entity_poly.pdbx_strand_id
1 'polypeptide(L)'
;SSAASDVYKRQGLTSEQVESRKEDGYVNELPRKQGKSVLQIFLGNIFTFFNMLYLVIAVILMVYAQWTQITFLIVAVVNTGIAIFQEIKSKKSLDKLRIVAAPAVKVVRDGKETEISVEEIVLDDVMKLETGVQICADAVVLEGQTEVNESMLTGESESVVKKKGDTLFAGSYVVSGACLARADKIAEANYIEGLTSRARKYKKLSLIHISEPTRPISI
;
A
#
# COMPACT_ATOMS: atom_id res chain seq x y z
N SER A 1 -22.75 -29.44 14.40
CA SER A 1 -21.95 -28.43 13.65
C SER A 1 -21.41 -27.28 14.53
N SER A 2 -22.00 -27.02 15.72
CA SER A 2 -21.56 -25.96 16.65
C SER A 2 -20.17 -26.23 17.25
N ALA A 3 -19.87 -27.43 17.71
CA ALA A 3 -18.62 -27.78 18.38
C ALA A 3 -17.38 -27.66 17.46
N ALA A 4 -17.49 -28.06 16.20
CA ALA A 4 -16.40 -27.91 15.23
C ALA A 4 -16.09 -26.43 14.92
N SER A 5 -17.13 -25.59 14.86
CA SER A 5 -16.99 -24.14 14.71
C SER A 5 -16.30 -23.49 15.90
N ASP A 6 -16.54 -23.96 17.12
CA ASP A 6 -15.97 -23.41 18.35
C ASP A 6 -14.51 -23.85 18.56
N VAL A 7 -14.14 -25.05 18.12
CA VAL A 7 -12.74 -25.52 18.09
C VAL A 7 -11.94 -24.71 17.09
N TYR A 8 -12.48 -24.45 15.90
CA TYR A 8 -11.82 -23.62 14.87
C TYR A 8 -11.54 -22.20 15.34
N LYS A 9 -12.44 -21.61 16.11
CA LYS A 9 -12.28 -20.25 16.68
C LYS A 9 -11.11 -20.14 17.65
N ARG A 10 -10.81 -21.22 18.37
CA ARG A 10 -9.73 -21.23 19.38
C ARG A 10 -8.39 -21.73 18.85
N GLN A 11 -8.39 -22.55 17.81
CA GLN A 11 -7.17 -23.09 17.21
C GLN A 11 -6.64 -22.23 16.05
N GLY A 12 -7.51 -21.48 15.37
CA GLY A 12 -7.15 -20.75 14.14
C GLY A 12 -6.79 -21.71 12.99
N LEU A 13 -6.13 -21.17 11.98
CA LEU A 13 -5.61 -21.94 10.84
C LEU A 13 -4.38 -22.76 11.25
N THR A 14 -4.24 -23.96 10.68
CA THR A 14 -2.99 -24.72 10.79
C THR A 14 -1.94 -24.17 9.84
N SER A 15 -0.66 -24.43 10.13
CA SER A 15 0.46 -23.98 9.28
C SER A 15 0.34 -24.49 7.85
N GLU A 16 -0.17 -25.72 7.64
CA GLU A 16 -0.43 -26.31 6.33
C GLU A 16 -1.53 -25.56 5.56
N GLN A 17 -2.62 -25.18 6.26
CA GLN A 17 -3.70 -24.40 5.67
C GLN A 17 -3.24 -22.98 5.30
N VAL A 18 -2.39 -22.37 6.10
CA VAL A 18 -1.81 -21.06 5.80
C VAL A 18 -0.96 -21.11 4.54
N GLU A 19 -0.12 -22.14 4.39
CA GLU A 19 0.74 -22.30 3.21
C GLU A 19 -0.09 -22.54 1.94
N SER A 20 -1.10 -23.42 2.00
CA SER A 20 -2.04 -23.62 0.88
C SER A 20 -2.70 -22.31 0.45
N ARG A 21 -3.13 -21.45 1.39
CA ARG A 21 -3.76 -20.17 1.06
C ARG A 21 -2.78 -19.15 0.47
N LYS A 22 -1.52 -19.21 0.89
CA LYS A 22 -0.47 -18.39 0.27
C LYS A 22 -0.20 -18.82 -1.17
N GLU A 23 -0.14 -20.13 -1.44
CA GLU A 23 0.02 -20.65 -2.80
C GLU A 23 -1.16 -20.30 -3.69
N ASP A 24 -2.38 -20.30 -3.17
CA ASP A 24 -3.61 -19.90 -3.87
C ASP A 24 -3.72 -18.37 -4.07
N GLY A 25 -2.79 -17.59 -3.51
CA GLY A 25 -2.77 -16.12 -3.62
C GLY A 25 -3.76 -15.41 -2.69
N TYR A 26 -4.35 -16.10 -1.71
CA TYR A 26 -5.23 -15.51 -0.70
C TYR A 26 -4.44 -14.87 0.45
N VAL A 27 -3.59 -13.90 0.11
CA VAL A 27 -2.74 -13.15 1.03
C VAL A 27 -3.12 -11.67 1.00
N ASN A 28 -3.03 -10.98 2.12
CA ASN A 28 -3.34 -9.55 2.25
C ASN A 28 -2.22 -8.67 1.67
N GLU A 29 -1.72 -9.03 0.50
CA GLU A 29 -0.76 -8.18 -0.20
C GLU A 29 -1.50 -7.05 -0.91
N LEU A 30 -1.41 -5.85 -0.34
CA LEU A 30 -1.82 -4.65 -1.05
C LEU A 30 -0.85 -4.42 -2.23
N PRO A 31 -1.36 -4.02 -3.41
CA PRO A 31 -0.48 -3.67 -4.53
C PRO A 31 0.47 -2.57 -4.07
N ARG A 32 1.67 -2.98 -3.72
CA ARG A 32 2.74 -2.06 -3.34
C ARG A 32 2.92 -1.10 -4.50
N LYS A 33 2.82 0.20 -4.25
CA LYS A 33 3.51 1.16 -5.13
C LYS A 33 4.99 0.78 -5.05
N GLN A 34 5.39 -0.09 -5.95
CA GLN A 34 6.80 -0.47 -6.08
C GLN A 34 7.56 0.83 -6.27
N GLY A 35 8.42 1.15 -5.30
CA GLY A 35 9.34 2.26 -5.45
C GLY A 35 10.13 2.05 -6.74
N LYS A 36 10.52 3.11 -7.43
CA LYS A 36 11.30 3.02 -8.66
C LYS A 36 12.41 1.97 -8.54
N SER A 37 12.52 1.07 -9.51
CA SER A 37 13.66 0.16 -9.61
C SER A 37 14.96 0.97 -9.73
N VAL A 38 16.09 0.39 -9.32
CA VAL A 38 17.41 1.02 -9.50
C VAL A 38 17.66 1.36 -10.98
N LEU A 39 17.22 0.49 -11.88
CA LEU A 39 17.30 0.74 -13.32
C LEU A 39 16.44 1.92 -13.75
N GLN A 40 15.23 2.07 -13.21
CA GLN A 40 14.34 3.21 -13.48
C GLN A 40 14.92 4.52 -12.92
N ILE A 41 15.60 4.49 -11.78
CA ILE A 41 16.32 5.64 -11.23
C ILE A 41 17.44 6.03 -12.19
N PHE A 42 18.23 5.08 -12.64
CA PHE A 42 19.35 5.30 -13.55
C PHE A 42 18.87 5.91 -14.88
N LEU A 43 17.91 5.27 -15.53
CA LEU A 43 17.36 5.75 -16.81
C LEU A 43 16.68 7.11 -16.65
N GLY A 44 15.92 7.31 -15.57
CA GLY A 44 15.22 8.56 -15.31
C GLY A 44 16.16 9.76 -15.09
N ASN A 45 17.34 9.52 -14.51
CA ASN A 45 18.35 10.57 -14.31
C ASN A 45 19.22 10.82 -15.57
N ILE A 46 19.43 9.81 -16.41
CA ILE A 46 20.15 9.96 -17.68
C ILE A 46 19.29 10.67 -18.72
N PHE A 47 18.04 10.21 -18.90
CA PHE A 47 17.11 10.77 -19.91
C PHE A 47 16.31 11.96 -19.39
N THR A 48 16.98 12.89 -18.72
CA THR A 48 16.37 14.19 -18.38
C THR A 48 16.42 15.14 -19.58
N PHE A 49 15.47 16.08 -19.63
CA PHE A 49 15.43 17.11 -20.67
C PHE A 49 16.77 17.85 -20.80
N PHE A 50 17.37 18.22 -19.67
CA PHE A 50 18.67 18.93 -19.66
C PHE A 50 19.82 18.06 -20.19
N ASN A 51 19.88 16.79 -19.84
CA ASN A 51 20.92 15.90 -20.34
C ASN A 51 20.79 15.67 -21.86
N MET A 52 19.55 15.56 -22.37
CA MET A 52 19.31 15.47 -23.81
C MET A 52 19.71 16.78 -24.53
N LEU A 53 19.42 17.94 -23.92
CA LEU A 53 19.86 19.23 -24.44
C LEU A 53 21.40 19.34 -24.48
N TYR A 54 22.07 18.92 -23.41
CA TYR A 54 23.52 18.86 -23.36
C TYR A 54 24.11 17.95 -24.42
N LEU A 55 23.47 16.82 -24.67
CA LEU A 55 23.90 15.89 -25.73
C LEU A 55 23.81 16.55 -27.10
N VAL A 56 22.71 17.25 -27.41
CA VAL A 56 22.53 17.95 -28.68
C VAL A 56 23.60 19.07 -28.84
N ILE A 57 23.83 19.88 -27.80
CA ILE A 57 24.85 20.91 -27.82
C ILE A 57 26.24 20.30 -28.03
N ALA A 58 26.55 19.20 -27.34
CA ALA A 58 27.83 18.50 -27.50
C ALA A 58 28.07 18.02 -28.92
N VAL A 59 27.04 17.46 -29.57
CA VAL A 59 27.12 17.00 -30.98
C VAL A 59 27.42 18.22 -31.91
N ILE A 60 26.71 19.34 -31.71
CA ILE A 60 26.93 20.56 -32.48
C ILE A 60 28.38 21.08 -32.31
N LEU A 61 28.85 21.17 -31.08
CA LEU A 61 30.21 21.61 -30.79
C LEU A 61 31.29 20.69 -31.38
N MET A 62 31.01 19.38 -31.38
CA MET A 62 31.89 18.37 -31.98
C MET A 62 31.99 18.56 -33.47
N VAL A 63 30.89 18.85 -34.17
CA VAL A 63 30.87 19.11 -35.62
C VAL A 63 31.68 20.37 -35.97
N TYR A 64 31.64 21.42 -35.12
CA TYR A 64 32.41 22.65 -35.30
C TYR A 64 33.83 22.59 -34.73
N ALA A 65 34.30 21.41 -34.31
CA ALA A 65 35.64 21.18 -33.73
C ALA A 65 35.97 22.05 -32.51
N GLN A 66 34.99 22.48 -31.76
CA GLN A 66 35.14 23.35 -30.57
C GLN A 66 35.37 22.50 -29.29
N TRP A 67 36.47 21.74 -29.27
CA TRP A 67 36.77 20.76 -28.22
C TRP A 67 36.93 21.37 -26.83
N THR A 68 37.41 22.61 -26.72
CA THR A 68 37.56 23.31 -25.44
C THR A 68 36.24 23.63 -24.75
N GLN A 69 35.17 23.72 -25.52
CA GLN A 69 33.81 23.99 -24.98
C GLN A 69 33.12 22.77 -24.41
N ILE A 70 33.66 21.57 -24.61
CA ILE A 70 33.05 20.31 -24.14
C ILE A 70 33.22 20.13 -22.61
N THR A 71 33.96 20.97 -21.94
CA THR A 71 34.20 20.91 -20.48
C THR A 71 32.91 20.86 -19.67
N PHE A 72 31.81 21.49 -20.16
CA PHE A 72 30.52 21.42 -19.48
C PHE A 72 29.93 19.99 -19.40
N LEU A 73 30.30 19.06 -20.31
CA LEU A 73 29.87 17.66 -20.26
C LEU A 73 30.38 16.97 -19.00
N ILE A 74 31.61 17.30 -18.56
CA ILE A 74 32.17 16.71 -17.33
C ILE A 74 31.29 17.10 -16.15
N VAL A 75 30.89 18.40 -16.09
CA VAL A 75 29.98 18.89 -15.04
C VAL A 75 28.62 18.19 -15.12
N ALA A 76 28.06 18.00 -16.31
CA ALA A 76 26.79 17.30 -16.51
C ALA A 76 26.86 15.84 -16.04
N VAL A 77 27.94 15.12 -16.37
CA VAL A 77 28.16 13.72 -15.96
C VAL A 77 28.30 13.63 -14.42
N VAL A 78 29.10 14.52 -13.82
CA VAL A 78 29.27 14.55 -12.35
C VAL A 78 27.94 14.84 -11.66
N ASN A 79 27.18 15.82 -12.11
CA ASN A 79 25.87 16.17 -11.54
C ASN A 79 24.88 15.00 -11.66
N THR A 80 24.83 14.33 -12.81
CA THR A 80 23.99 13.16 -13.02
C THR A 80 24.41 12.01 -12.09
N GLY A 81 25.70 11.79 -11.91
CA GLY A 81 26.23 10.79 -10.97
C GLY A 81 25.83 11.06 -9.52
N ILE A 82 25.95 12.34 -9.10
CA ILE A 82 25.54 12.77 -7.76
C ILE A 82 24.03 12.55 -7.58
N ALA A 83 23.20 12.93 -8.55
CA ALA A 83 21.75 12.76 -8.49
C ALA A 83 21.36 11.29 -8.36
N ILE A 84 21.94 10.40 -9.14
CA ILE A 84 21.73 8.93 -9.06
C ILE A 84 22.13 8.42 -7.67
N PHE A 85 23.30 8.80 -7.17
CA PHE A 85 23.76 8.38 -5.86
C PHE A 85 22.83 8.83 -4.73
N GLN A 86 22.37 10.09 -4.76
CA GLN A 86 21.45 10.64 -3.77
C GLN A 86 20.10 9.93 -3.81
N GLU A 87 19.53 9.67 -5.00
CA GLU A 87 18.23 8.99 -5.15
C GLU A 87 18.31 7.54 -4.67
N ILE A 88 19.39 6.81 -4.97
CA ILE A 88 19.62 5.45 -4.48
C ILE A 88 19.79 5.45 -2.94
N LYS A 89 20.55 6.39 -2.40
CA LYS A 89 20.73 6.52 -0.94
C LYS A 89 19.40 6.80 -0.25
N SER A 90 18.61 7.73 -0.77
CA SER A 90 17.26 8.05 -0.25
C SER A 90 16.33 6.85 -0.30
N LYS A 91 16.29 6.13 -1.44
CA LYS A 91 15.51 4.89 -1.57
C LYS A 91 15.89 3.87 -0.49
N LYS A 92 17.18 3.62 -0.33
CA LYS A 92 17.67 2.64 0.66
C LYS A 92 17.32 3.03 2.10
N SER A 93 17.31 4.32 2.41
CA SER A 93 16.89 4.84 3.72
C SER A 93 15.38 4.66 3.94
N LEU A 94 14.56 4.95 2.93
CA LEU A 94 13.11 4.76 2.98
C LEU A 94 12.74 3.28 3.11
N ASP A 95 13.42 2.38 2.39
CA ASP A 95 13.17 0.93 2.48
C ASP A 95 13.48 0.41 3.89
N LYS A 96 14.55 0.90 4.53
CA LYS A 96 14.85 0.56 5.94
C LYS A 96 13.77 1.02 6.92
N LEU A 97 13.27 2.25 6.76
CA LEU A 97 12.21 2.80 7.62
C LEU A 97 10.90 2.02 7.46
N ARG A 98 10.58 1.56 6.26
CA ARG A 98 9.39 0.75 5.99
C ARG A 98 9.41 -0.58 6.74
N ILE A 99 10.57 -1.25 6.81
CA ILE A 99 10.72 -2.52 7.53
C ILE A 99 10.44 -2.32 9.03
N VAL A 100 10.92 -1.22 9.61
CA VAL A 100 10.75 -0.92 11.04
C VAL A 100 9.33 -0.47 11.38
N ALA A 101 8.64 0.17 10.44
CA ALA A 101 7.30 0.72 10.63
C ALA A 101 6.19 -0.19 10.08
N ALA A 102 6.50 -1.42 9.66
CA ALA A 102 5.49 -2.36 9.18
C ALA A 102 4.51 -2.68 10.32
N PRO A 103 3.22 -2.39 10.17
CA PRO A 103 2.24 -2.72 11.20
C PRO A 103 2.17 -4.23 11.38
N ALA A 104 2.16 -4.67 12.62
CA ALA A 104 2.02 -6.07 12.99
C ALA A 104 0.62 -6.33 13.56
N VAL A 105 0.14 -7.54 13.41
CA VAL A 105 -1.15 -7.99 13.94
C VAL A 105 -0.98 -9.33 14.65
N LYS A 106 -1.68 -9.50 15.75
CA LYS A 106 -1.73 -10.78 16.47
C LYS A 106 -2.77 -11.67 15.82
N VAL A 107 -2.37 -12.85 15.43
CA VAL A 107 -3.24 -13.90 14.88
C VAL A 107 -3.13 -15.17 15.71
N VAL A 108 -4.17 -15.97 15.68
CA VAL A 108 -4.18 -17.30 16.30
C VAL A 108 -3.98 -18.33 15.19
N ARG A 109 -2.87 -19.06 15.23
CA ARG A 109 -2.53 -20.16 14.33
C ARG A 109 -2.03 -21.35 15.15
N ASP A 110 -2.44 -22.54 14.80
CA ASP A 110 -2.10 -23.77 15.54
C ASP A 110 -2.38 -23.66 17.06
N GLY A 111 -3.42 -22.92 17.45
CA GLY A 111 -3.77 -22.69 18.86
C GLY A 111 -2.84 -21.74 19.62
N LYS A 112 -1.92 -21.07 18.94
CA LYS A 112 -0.98 -20.13 19.53
C LYS A 112 -1.17 -18.72 18.98
N GLU A 113 -1.04 -17.72 19.85
CA GLU A 113 -0.98 -16.33 19.40
C GLU A 113 0.40 -16.07 18.79
N THR A 114 0.43 -15.57 17.57
CA THR A 114 1.64 -15.21 16.83
C THR A 114 1.47 -13.81 16.26
N GLU A 115 2.50 -13.01 16.38
CA GLU A 115 2.53 -11.68 15.76
C GLU A 115 3.12 -11.79 14.36
N ILE A 116 2.36 -11.34 13.37
CA ILE A 116 2.74 -11.38 11.95
C ILE A 116 2.62 -10.00 11.31
N SER A 117 3.29 -9.81 10.18
CA SER A 117 3.07 -8.61 9.35
C SER A 117 1.65 -8.62 8.78
N VAL A 118 1.05 -7.44 8.66
CA VAL A 118 -0.26 -7.26 8.01
C VAL A 118 -0.31 -7.86 6.61
N GLU A 119 0.82 -7.87 5.90
CA GLU A 119 0.94 -8.44 4.56
C GLU A 119 0.93 -9.97 4.54
N GLU A 120 1.14 -10.63 5.68
CA GLU A 120 1.13 -12.10 5.82
C GLU A 120 -0.21 -12.67 6.27
N ILE A 121 -1.22 -11.80 6.49
CA ILE A 121 -2.58 -12.23 6.79
C ILE A 121 -3.12 -12.98 5.59
N VAL A 122 -3.72 -14.13 5.84
CA VAL A 122 -4.43 -14.92 4.82
C VAL A 122 -5.93 -14.92 5.07
N LEU A 123 -6.69 -15.27 4.05
CA LEU A 123 -8.14 -15.41 4.17
C LEU A 123 -8.49 -16.43 5.27
N ASP A 124 -9.49 -16.13 6.08
CA ASP A 124 -9.94 -16.87 7.26
C ASP A 124 -8.96 -16.90 8.45
N ASP A 125 -7.87 -16.12 8.45
CA ASP A 125 -7.05 -15.96 9.66
C ASP A 125 -7.89 -15.41 10.83
N VAL A 126 -7.61 -15.92 12.02
CA VAL A 126 -8.24 -15.43 13.25
C VAL A 126 -7.35 -14.37 13.87
N MET A 127 -7.78 -13.13 13.75
CA MET A 127 -7.07 -11.96 14.31
C MET A 127 -7.56 -11.68 15.73
N LYS A 128 -6.63 -11.38 16.63
CA LYS A 128 -6.91 -10.84 17.96
C LYS A 128 -6.80 -9.34 17.91
N LEU A 129 -7.92 -8.67 18.06
CA LEU A 129 -8.03 -7.22 18.00
C LEU A 129 -8.22 -6.68 19.41
N GLU A 130 -7.32 -5.79 19.83
CA GLU A 130 -7.30 -5.16 21.15
C GLU A 130 -7.36 -3.64 21.00
N THR A 131 -7.65 -2.93 22.09
CA THR A 131 -7.69 -1.46 22.10
C THR A 131 -6.44 -0.82 21.49
N GLY A 132 -6.61 0.14 20.60
CA GLY A 132 -5.53 0.85 19.89
C GLY A 132 -5.03 0.17 18.63
N VAL A 133 -5.51 -1.04 18.30
CA VAL A 133 -5.11 -1.76 17.10
C VAL A 133 -5.92 -1.29 15.90
N GLN A 134 -5.26 -1.08 14.76
CA GLN A 134 -5.92 -0.84 13.48
C GLN A 134 -6.35 -2.17 12.86
N ILE A 135 -7.57 -2.21 12.36
CA ILE A 135 -8.12 -3.36 11.63
C ILE A 135 -7.52 -3.39 10.23
N CYS A 136 -6.81 -4.47 9.93
CA CYS A 136 -5.95 -4.58 8.74
C CYS A 136 -6.61 -5.28 7.55
N ALA A 137 -7.73 -5.97 7.78
CA ALA A 137 -8.52 -6.67 6.77
C ALA A 137 -9.98 -6.64 7.18
N ASP A 138 -10.91 -6.71 6.22
CA ASP A 138 -12.32 -6.85 6.55
C ASP A 138 -12.54 -8.19 7.26
N ALA A 139 -13.19 -8.15 8.41
CA ALA A 139 -13.32 -9.30 9.28
C ALA A 139 -14.71 -9.42 9.89
N VAL A 140 -15.04 -10.63 10.36
CA VAL A 140 -16.28 -10.90 11.09
C VAL A 140 -15.93 -11.27 12.52
N VAL A 141 -16.58 -10.61 13.48
CA VAL A 141 -16.38 -10.89 14.92
C VAL A 141 -16.85 -12.29 15.26
N LEU A 142 -15.95 -13.13 15.76
CA LEU A 142 -16.24 -14.49 16.20
C LEU A 142 -16.63 -14.55 17.68
N GLU A 143 -15.89 -13.83 18.52
CA GLU A 143 -16.05 -13.83 19.96
C GLU A 143 -15.61 -12.49 20.55
N GLY A 144 -16.26 -12.04 21.62
CA GLY A 144 -16.00 -10.79 22.28
C GLY A 144 -16.90 -9.65 21.79
N GLN A 145 -16.57 -8.46 22.26
CA GLN A 145 -17.23 -7.20 21.91
C GLN A 145 -16.18 -6.10 21.88
N THR A 146 -16.26 -5.25 20.88
CA THR A 146 -15.33 -4.13 20.70
C THR A 146 -16.06 -2.90 20.20
N GLU A 147 -15.54 -1.74 20.56
CA GLU A 147 -15.99 -0.45 20.05
C GLU A 147 -14.98 0.03 19.00
N VAL A 148 -15.46 0.38 17.82
CA VAL A 148 -14.63 0.70 16.64
C VAL A 148 -14.94 2.09 16.16
N ASN A 149 -13.91 2.84 15.83
CA ASN A 149 -14.03 4.11 15.14
C ASN A 149 -13.89 3.89 13.63
N GLU A 150 -14.96 4.16 12.89
CA GLU A 150 -15.05 4.00 11.44
C GLU A 150 -14.95 5.36 10.70
N SER A 151 -14.50 6.41 11.36
CA SER A 151 -14.46 7.77 10.79
C SER A 151 -13.67 7.90 9.50
N MET A 152 -12.64 7.07 9.31
CA MET A 152 -11.86 7.02 8.08
C MET A 152 -12.68 6.52 6.87
N LEU A 153 -13.79 5.83 7.12
CA LEU A 153 -14.67 5.24 6.10
C LEU A 153 -15.94 6.07 5.90
N THR A 154 -16.58 6.43 7.00
CA THR A 154 -17.89 7.07 7.01
C THR A 154 -17.80 8.59 7.11
N GLY A 155 -16.69 9.13 7.63
CA GLY A 155 -16.52 10.54 8.00
C GLY A 155 -17.17 10.90 9.34
N GLU A 156 -17.86 9.97 10.00
CA GLU A 156 -18.51 10.18 11.29
C GLU A 156 -17.57 9.78 12.43
N SER A 157 -17.42 10.64 13.43
CA SER A 157 -16.50 10.43 14.55
C SER A 157 -17.06 9.53 15.66
N GLU A 158 -18.33 9.14 15.55
CA GLU A 158 -18.96 8.28 16.56
C GLU A 158 -18.43 6.86 16.46
N SER A 159 -18.09 6.28 17.61
CA SER A 159 -17.65 4.90 17.71
C SER A 159 -18.85 3.96 17.68
N VAL A 160 -18.72 2.85 16.97
CA VAL A 160 -19.76 1.83 16.80
C VAL A 160 -19.41 0.58 17.59
N VAL A 161 -20.34 0.09 18.40
CA VAL A 161 -20.17 -1.16 19.14
C VAL A 161 -20.41 -2.34 18.20
N LYS A 162 -19.41 -3.21 18.07
CA LYS A 162 -19.46 -4.44 17.28
C LYS A 162 -19.49 -5.66 18.18
N LYS A 163 -20.39 -6.57 17.87
CA LYS A 163 -20.64 -7.81 18.61
C LYS A 163 -20.40 -9.00 17.69
N LYS A 164 -20.49 -10.20 18.25
CA LYS A 164 -20.38 -11.45 17.50
C LYS A 164 -21.29 -11.47 16.26
N GLY A 165 -20.72 -11.71 15.12
CA GLY A 165 -21.37 -11.74 13.81
C GLY A 165 -21.33 -10.42 13.05
N ASP A 166 -20.94 -9.31 13.70
CA ASP A 166 -20.82 -8.01 13.03
C ASP A 166 -19.55 -7.94 12.17
N THR A 167 -19.63 -7.16 11.12
CA THR A 167 -18.49 -6.91 10.23
C THR A 167 -17.65 -5.76 10.73
N LEU A 168 -16.33 -5.98 10.73
CA LEU A 168 -15.29 -4.99 10.96
C LEU A 168 -14.66 -4.62 9.61
N PHE A 169 -14.44 -3.34 9.38
CA PHE A 169 -13.87 -2.86 8.14
C PHE A 169 -12.40 -2.50 8.27
N ALA A 170 -11.60 -2.91 7.30
CA ALA A 170 -10.19 -2.52 7.20
C ALA A 170 -10.03 -1.00 7.23
N GLY A 171 -9.02 -0.51 7.96
CA GLY A 171 -8.78 0.93 8.14
C GLY A 171 -9.40 1.53 9.40
N SER A 172 -10.38 0.88 10.01
CA SER A 172 -10.97 1.31 11.29
C SER A 172 -10.03 1.03 12.47
N TYR A 173 -10.28 1.69 13.61
CA TYR A 173 -9.49 1.52 14.82
C TYR A 173 -10.34 0.99 15.97
N VAL A 174 -9.79 0.07 16.75
CA VAL A 174 -10.40 -0.40 17.99
C VAL A 174 -10.18 0.67 19.07
N VAL A 175 -11.28 1.27 19.56
CA VAL A 175 -11.27 2.31 20.60
C VAL A 175 -11.27 1.68 21.98
N SER A 176 -12.11 0.67 22.19
CA SER A 176 -12.20 -0.04 23.46
C SER A 176 -12.63 -1.49 23.28
N GLY A 177 -12.32 -2.32 24.27
CA GLY A 177 -12.64 -3.74 24.27
C GLY A 177 -11.61 -4.61 23.54
N ALA A 178 -11.97 -5.88 23.36
CA ALA A 178 -11.16 -6.85 22.62
C ALA A 178 -12.08 -7.90 21.98
N CYS A 179 -11.70 -8.38 20.80
CA CYS A 179 -12.43 -9.42 20.12
C CYS A 179 -11.49 -10.33 19.31
N LEU A 180 -11.98 -11.56 19.03
CA LEU A 180 -11.43 -12.40 17.99
C LEU A 180 -12.27 -12.23 16.73
N ALA A 181 -11.63 -11.94 15.62
CA ALA A 181 -12.30 -11.73 14.34
C ALA A 181 -11.62 -12.55 13.23
N ARG A 182 -12.42 -13.11 12.35
CA ARG A 182 -11.94 -13.87 11.20
C ARG A 182 -11.83 -12.96 9.98
N ALA A 183 -10.70 -12.96 9.31
CA ALA A 183 -10.50 -12.25 8.05
C ALA A 183 -11.44 -12.83 6.97
N ASP A 184 -12.37 -12.01 6.48
CA ASP A 184 -13.37 -12.39 5.48
C ASP A 184 -13.04 -11.86 4.09
N LYS A 185 -12.38 -10.69 4.03
CA LYS A 185 -11.85 -10.09 2.80
C LYS A 185 -10.48 -9.52 3.05
N ILE A 186 -9.61 -9.68 2.06
CA ILE A 186 -8.19 -9.29 2.14
C ILE A 186 -7.79 -8.49 0.90
N ALA A 187 -6.71 -7.75 0.98
CA ALA A 187 -6.12 -6.98 -0.11
C ALA A 187 -7.14 -6.10 -0.87
N GLU A 188 -7.23 -6.26 -2.18
CA GLU A 188 -8.14 -5.47 -3.03
C GLU A 188 -9.63 -5.73 -2.78
N ALA A 189 -9.98 -6.85 -2.16
CA ALA A 189 -11.35 -7.18 -1.79
C ALA A 189 -11.85 -6.42 -0.56
N ASN A 190 -10.97 -5.79 0.22
CA ASN A 190 -11.33 -4.96 1.36
C ASN A 190 -12.22 -3.79 0.93
N TYR A 191 -13.16 -3.42 1.80
CA TYR A 191 -14.13 -2.35 1.54
C TYR A 191 -13.45 -1.01 1.19
N ILE A 192 -12.37 -0.67 1.89
CA ILE A 192 -11.63 0.60 1.69
C ILE A 192 -10.93 0.67 0.32
N GLU A 193 -10.35 -0.45 -0.14
CA GLU A 193 -9.74 -0.51 -1.48
C GLU A 193 -10.79 -0.47 -2.59
N GLY A 194 -11.95 -1.07 -2.38
CA GLY A 194 -13.09 -0.96 -3.28
C GLY A 194 -13.56 0.49 -3.47
N LEU A 195 -13.61 1.29 -2.40
CA LEU A 195 -13.92 2.73 -2.46
C LEU A 195 -12.82 3.53 -3.16
N THR A 196 -11.56 3.28 -2.79
CA THR A 196 -10.40 3.98 -3.37
C THR A 196 -10.26 3.71 -4.86
N SER A 197 -10.48 2.49 -5.30
CA SER A 197 -10.42 2.11 -6.72
C SER A 197 -11.54 2.78 -7.53
N ARG A 198 -12.75 2.89 -6.99
CA ARG A 198 -13.87 3.62 -7.59
C ARG A 198 -13.56 5.11 -7.71
N ALA A 199 -13.02 5.74 -6.66
CA ALA A 199 -12.63 7.16 -6.67
C ALA A 199 -11.52 7.45 -7.70
N ARG A 200 -10.52 6.57 -7.85
CA ARG A 200 -9.48 6.69 -8.87
C ARG A 200 -10.05 6.58 -10.30
N LYS A 201 -11.03 5.71 -10.51
CA LYS A 201 -11.69 5.54 -11.82
C LYS A 201 -12.49 6.80 -12.21
N TYR A 202 -13.16 7.42 -11.23
CA TYR A 202 -13.88 8.69 -11.40
C TYR A 202 -12.93 9.84 -11.75
N LYS A 203 -11.79 9.95 -11.08
CA LYS A 203 -10.80 11.00 -11.36
C LYS A 203 -10.18 10.89 -12.76
N LYS A 204 -9.96 9.68 -13.26
CA LYS A 204 -9.51 9.48 -14.66
C LYS A 204 -10.56 9.92 -15.69
N LEU A 205 -11.84 9.69 -15.44
CA LEU A 205 -12.92 10.10 -16.33
C LEU A 205 -13.13 11.63 -16.31
N SER A 206 -12.98 12.29 -15.16
CA SER A 206 -13.12 13.74 -15.01
C SER A 206 -12.04 14.52 -15.75
N LEU A 207 -10.82 13.99 -15.88
CA LEU A 207 -9.73 14.65 -16.60
C LEU A 207 -9.91 14.64 -18.13
N ILE A 208 -10.76 13.77 -18.66
CA ILE A 208 -11.05 13.71 -20.09
C ILE A 208 -12.11 14.76 -20.50
N HIS A 209 -12.93 15.24 -19.57
CA HIS A 209 -14.00 16.23 -19.84
C HIS A 209 -13.61 17.70 -19.63
N ILE A 210 -12.38 18.01 -19.20
CA ILE A 210 -11.94 19.41 -18.97
C ILE A 210 -11.47 20.12 -20.25
N SER A 211 -11.52 19.47 -21.40
CA SER A 211 -11.11 20.06 -22.69
C SER A 211 -12.26 20.57 -23.57
N GLU A 212 -13.46 20.80 -23.04
CA GLU A 212 -14.48 21.51 -23.82
C GLU A 212 -14.26 23.03 -23.70
N PRO A 213 -13.93 23.72 -24.81
CA PRO A 213 -13.84 25.18 -24.79
C PRO A 213 -15.25 25.74 -24.60
N THR A 214 -15.42 26.56 -23.56
CA THR A 214 -16.61 27.38 -23.34
C THR A 214 -16.95 28.14 -24.62
N ARG A 215 -18.07 27.82 -25.26
CA ARG A 215 -18.65 28.62 -26.34
C ARG A 215 -18.96 30.02 -25.79
N PRO A 216 -18.50 31.10 -26.43
CA PRO A 216 -18.93 32.42 -26.05
C PRO A 216 -20.44 32.58 -26.35
N ILE A 217 -21.19 32.99 -25.33
CA ILE A 217 -22.58 33.39 -25.47
C ILE A 217 -22.56 34.71 -26.22
N SER A 218 -22.99 34.69 -27.47
CA SER A 218 -23.29 35.91 -28.23
C SER A 218 -24.58 36.54 -27.70
N ILE A 219 -24.45 37.78 -27.23
CA ILE A 219 -25.56 38.70 -26.95
C ILE A 219 -26.08 39.23 -28.27
#